data_5d63cc1f3f16834a500b6573d148b574
#
_entry.id   5d63cc1f3f16834a500b6573d148b574
#
_cell.length_a   1.000
_cell.length_b   1.000
_cell.length_c   1.000
_cell.angle_alpha   90.00
_cell.angle_beta   90.00
_cell.angle_gamma   90.00
#
_symmetry.space_group_name_H-M   'P 1'
#
loop_
_entity.id
_entity.type
_entity.pdbx_description
1 polymer ?
#
loop_
_entity_poly.entity_id
_entity_poly.type
_entity_poly.pdbx_seq_one_letter_code
_entity_poly.pdbx_strand_id
1 'polypeptide(L)'
;MNDMKVHILVVDDEERIRRLLKMYLEKEGFTIDEAEDGESALQLAVDNEYDLILLDVMLPGIDGTEVCSRLRQVKTTPVIMLTAKGEETNRVQGFESGADDYVVKPFSPREVIYRVKAILRRSNMIVSSTGKTASDHDLIFNYLKIENDAHRVTAGGREVQLTPKEYELLHYLASSPDKVFSREDLLKDVWNYEFFGDLRTVDTHVKRLREKLNKASEDAAAMITTVWGVGYKLEVHK
;
A
#
# COMPACT_ATOMS: atom_id res chain seq x y z
N MET A 1 -26.90 3.02 13.22
CA MET A 1 -25.76 2.53 12.41
C MET A 1 -24.68 3.57 12.58
N ASN A 2 -23.57 3.24 13.25
CA ASN A 2 -22.44 4.14 13.38
C ASN A 2 -21.75 4.17 12.01
N ASP A 3 -21.97 5.23 11.22
CA ASP A 3 -21.10 5.51 10.09
C ASP A 3 -19.70 5.80 10.66
N MET A 4 -18.84 4.79 10.70
CA MET A 4 -17.42 5.02 11.00
C MET A 4 -16.87 5.89 9.86
N LYS A 5 -16.66 7.18 10.19
CA LYS A 5 -16.04 8.11 9.25
C LYS A 5 -14.60 7.69 9.04
N VAL A 6 -14.17 7.61 7.80
CA VAL A 6 -12.78 7.36 7.44
C VAL A 6 -11.89 8.43 8.08
N HIS A 7 -10.84 7.99 8.77
CA HIS A 7 -9.92 8.83 9.52
C HIS A 7 -8.55 8.85 8.85
N ILE A 8 -8.08 10.03 8.48
CA ILE A 8 -6.84 10.22 7.71
C ILE A 8 -5.89 11.13 8.49
N LEU A 9 -4.62 10.74 8.60
CA LEU A 9 -3.55 11.59 9.10
C LEU A 9 -2.87 12.29 7.92
N VAL A 10 -2.76 13.63 8.00
CA VAL A 10 -2.06 14.46 7.01
C VAL A 10 -0.80 15.02 7.65
N VAL A 11 0.35 14.69 7.09
CA VAL A 11 1.67 15.08 7.60
C VAL A 11 2.42 15.86 6.55
N ASP A 12 2.74 17.10 6.84
CA ASP A 12 3.52 18.01 5.97
C ASP A 12 4.00 19.18 6.84
N ASP A 13 5.21 19.67 6.70
CA ASP A 13 5.72 20.80 7.47
C ASP A 13 5.10 22.14 7.01
N GLU A 14 4.66 22.21 5.75
CA GLU A 14 3.97 23.37 5.20
C GLU A 14 2.50 23.45 5.64
N GLU A 15 2.16 24.36 6.56
CA GLU A 15 0.78 24.58 7.02
C GLU A 15 -0.21 24.80 5.85
N ARG A 16 0.22 25.47 4.78
CA ARG A 16 -0.62 25.71 3.59
C ARG A 16 -1.05 24.41 2.93
N ILE A 17 -0.14 23.41 2.85
CA ILE A 17 -0.42 22.12 2.24
C ILE A 17 -1.37 21.33 3.14
N ARG A 18 -1.09 21.28 4.46
CA ARG A 18 -1.99 20.63 5.42
C ARG A 18 -3.40 21.19 5.35
N ARG A 19 -3.57 22.53 5.42
CA ARG A 19 -4.88 23.18 5.31
C ARG A 19 -5.58 22.90 3.99
N LEU A 20 -4.84 22.92 2.88
CA LEU A 20 -5.39 22.64 1.55
C LEU A 20 -5.92 21.21 1.49
N LEU A 21 -5.11 20.22 1.86
CA LEU A 21 -5.51 18.81 1.86
C LEU A 21 -6.68 18.56 2.81
N LYS A 22 -6.62 19.08 4.04
CA LYS A 22 -7.72 18.99 5.02
C LYS A 22 -9.03 19.50 4.45
N MET A 23 -9.04 20.73 3.92
CA MET A 23 -10.26 21.31 3.36
C MET A 23 -10.89 20.45 2.25
N TYR A 24 -10.06 19.86 1.39
CA TYR A 24 -10.56 19.03 0.31
C TYR A 24 -11.02 17.65 0.79
N LEU A 25 -10.30 17.04 1.73
CA LEU A 25 -10.63 15.72 2.29
C LEU A 25 -11.89 15.78 3.18
N GLU A 26 -12.04 16.84 3.99
CA GLU A 26 -13.24 17.06 4.80
C GLU A 26 -14.51 17.25 3.94
N LYS A 27 -14.41 17.90 2.76
CA LYS A 27 -15.50 17.99 1.78
C LYS A 27 -15.96 16.62 1.26
N GLU A 28 -15.08 15.63 1.28
CA GLU A 28 -15.39 14.25 0.91
C GLU A 28 -15.93 13.43 2.11
N GLY A 29 -16.08 14.06 3.28
CA GLY A 29 -16.65 13.45 4.48
C GLY A 29 -15.63 12.74 5.39
N PHE A 30 -14.32 12.88 5.13
CA PHE A 30 -13.26 12.28 5.94
C PHE A 30 -13.00 13.09 7.20
N THR A 31 -12.55 12.43 8.27
CA THR A 31 -12.02 13.06 9.48
C THR A 31 -10.51 13.19 9.36
N ILE A 32 -9.93 14.35 9.71
CA ILE A 32 -8.54 14.64 9.45
C ILE A 32 -7.83 15.05 10.73
N ASP A 33 -6.75 14.35 11.06
CA ASP A 33 -5.71 14.79 11.98
C ASP A 33 -4.51 15.31 11.20
N GLU A 34 -3.72 16.18 11.83
CA GLU A 34 -2.58 16.85 11.23
C GLU A 34 -1.33 16.67 12.08
N ALA A 35 -0.18 16.53 11.44
CA ALA A 35 1.14 16.62 12.07
C ALA A 35 2.08 17.46 11.21
N GLU A 36 3.03 18.16 11.83
CA GLU A 36 3.95 19.08 11.15
C GLU A 36 5.40 18.59 11.11
N ASP A 37 5.70 17.49 11.78
CA ASP A 37 7.03 16.89 11.88
C ASP A 37 6.92 15.35 11.97
N GLY A 38 8.06 14.67 11.77
CA GLY A 38 8.10 13.21 11.72
C GLY A 38 7.90 12.53 13.07
N GLU A 39 8.36 13.14 14.17
CA GLU A 39 8.19 12.60 15.52
C GLU A 39 6.72 12.57 15.94
N SER A 40 6.03 13.70 15.79
CA SER A 40 4.59 13.81 16.07
C SER A 40 3.75 12.91 15.16
N ALA A 41 4.13 12.82 13.87
CA ALA A 41 3.49 11.93 12.92
C ALA A 41 3.60 10.46 13.33
N LEU A 42 4.80 10.01 13.71
CA LEU A 42 5.01 8.64 14.17
C LEU A 42 4.23 8.33 15.45
N GLN A 43 4.26 9.25 16.41
CA GLN A 43 3.52 9.10 17.66
C GLN A 43 2.02 8.96 17.42
N LEU A 44 1.44 9.87 16.61
CA LEU A 44 0.02 9.82 16.27
C LEU A 44 -0.33 8.53 15.50
N ALA A 45 0.49 8.15 14.53
CA ALA A 45 0.25 6.96 13.72
C ALA A 45 0.34 5.65 14.51
N VAL A 46 1.14 5.60 15.58
CA VAL A 46 1.26 4.43 16.47
C VAL A 46 0.10 4.38 17.45
N ASP A 47 -0.25 5.52 18.08
CA ASP A 47 -1.23 5.58 19.16
C ASP A 47 -2.68 5.54 18.69
N ASN A 48 -2.94 5.97 17.46
CA ASN A 48 -4.30 6.03 16.89
C ASN A 48 -4.47 5.10 15.71
N GLU A 49 -5.73 4.75 15.41
CA GLU A 49 -6.08 4.01 14.20
C GLU A 49 -6.47 4.99 13.08
N TYR A 50 -5.72 4.94 11.99
CA TYR A 50 -6.00 5.68 10.76
C TYR A 50 -6.27 4.71 9.62
N ASP A 51 -7.19 5.08 8.74
CA ASP A 51 -7.51 4.33 7.51
C ASP A 51 -6.48 4.60 6.41
N LEU A 52 -5.80 5.77 6.48
CA LEU A 52 -4.76 6.17 5.53
C LEU A 52 -3.91 7.30 6.11
N ILE A 53 -2.65 7.36 5.72
CA ILE A 53 -1.72 8.45 6.06
C ILE A 53 -1.22 9.09 4.77
N LEU A 54 -1.34 10.42 4.66
CA LEU A 54 -0.63 11.25 3.68
C LEU A 54 0.63 11.78 4.36
N LEU A 55 1.81 11.46 3.85
CA LEU A 55 3.07 11.69 4.53
C LEU A 55 4.08 12.38 3.62
N ASP A 56 4.47 13.60 3.97
CA ASP A 56 5.58 14.24 3.26
C ASP A 56 6.90 13.50 3.51
N VAL A 57 7.71 13.42 2.48
CA VAL A 57 9.07 12.88 2.57
C VAL A 57 9.97 13.83 3.35
N MET A 58 9.88 15.12 3.05
CA MET A 58 10.77 16.16 3.58
C MET A 58 10.20 16.75 4.88
N LEU A 59 10.42 16.10 6.00
CA LEU A 59 9.97 16.56 7.32
C LEU A 59 11.15 16.98 8.18
N PRO A 60 10.97 17.95 9.09
CA PRO A 60 11.96 18.24 10.11
C PRO A 60 12.07 17.07 11.12
N GLY A 61 13.26 16.89 11.69
CA GLY A 61 13.55 15.80 12.61
C GLY A 61 13.77 14.48 11.89
N ILE A 62 12.88 13.52 12.04
CA ILE A 62 12.89 12.28 11.25
C ILE A 62 12.10 12.48 9.95
N ASP A 63 12.70 12.07 8.83
CA ASP A 63 12.06 12.21 7.53
C ASP A 63 10.89 11.22 7.35
N GLY A 64 10.02 11.49 6.35
CA GLY A 64 8.84 10.65 6.12
C GLY A 64 9.18 9.22 5.72
N THR A 65 10.35 8.96 5.11
CA THR A 65 10.76 7.59 4.77
C THR A 65 11.08 6.78 6.01
N GLU A 66 11.74 7.39 6.98
CA GLU A 66 12.03 6.80 8.28
C GLU A 66 10.74 6.60 9.10
N VAL A 67 9.82 7.59 9.11
CA VAL A 67 8.49 7.46 9.74
C VAL A 67 7.76 6.24 9.16
N CYS A 68 7.68 6.13 7.84
CA CYS A 68 7.02 5.01 7.18
C CYS A 68 7.69 3.67 7.52
N SER A 69 9.01 3.61 7.47
CA SER A 69 9.79 2.40 7.79
C SER A 69 9.53 1.91 9.23
N ARG A 70 9.53 2.82 10.22
CA ARG A 70 9.23 2.50 11.62
C ARG A 70 7.76 2.07 11.79
N LEU A 71 6.83 2.77 11.14
CA LEU A 71 5.41 2.41 11.17
C LEU A 71 5.18 0.99 10.64
N ARG A 72 5.86 0.60 9.57
CA ARG A 72 5.74 -0.75 8.97
C ARG A 72 6.20 -1.89 9.87
N GLN A 73 6.91 -1.61 10.96
CA GLN A 73 7.27 -2.63 11.95
C GLN A 73 6.07 -3.02 12.84
N VAL A 74 5.09 -2.13 12.97
CA VAL A 74 3.98 -2.29 13.92
C VAL A 74 2.59 -2.20 13.28
N LYS A 75 2.44 -1.51 12.13
CA LYS A 75 1.15 -1.32 11.46
C LYS A 75 1.24 -1.50 9.94
N THR A 76 0.09 -1.87 9.37
CA THR A 76 -0.10 -2.01 7.91
C THR A 76 -0.96 -0.89 7.32
N THR A 77 -1.24 0.16 8.09
CA THR A 77 -2.02 1.34 7.64
C THR A 77 -1.50 1.85 6.30
N PRO A 78 -2.34 2.05 5.28
CA PRO A 78 -1.92 2.57 3.98
C PRO A 78 -1.23 3.92 4.10
N VAL A 79 -0.12 4.10 3.37
CA VAL A 79 0.65 5.35 3.32
C VAL A 79 0.80 5.82 1.88
N ILE A 80 0.39 7.05 1.60
CA ILE A 80 0.72 7.77 0.36
C ILE A 80 1.80 8.79 0.69
N MET A 81 2.96 8.68 0.05
CA MET A 81 4.04 9.65 0.21
C MET A 81 3.82 10.87 -0.67
N LEU A 82 4.05 12.06 -0.13
CA LEU A 82 4.13 13.31 -0.87
C LEU A 82 5.62 13.63 -1.09
N THR A 83 6.04 13.81 -2.34
CA THR A 83 7.48 13.95 -2.67
C THR A 83 7.74 15.11 -3.62
N ALA A 84 8.88 15.78 -3.51
CA ALA A 84 9.28 16.84 -4.42
C ALA A 84 9.67 16.28 -5.82
N LYS A 85 9.43 17.08 -6.87
CA LYS A 85 9.82 16.77 -8.25
C LYS A 85 11.35 16.89 -8.37
N GLY A 86 12.03 15.84 -8.81
CA GLY A 86 13.46 15.86 -9.15
C GLY A 86 14.38 15.01 -8.28
N GLU A 87 13.88 14.43 -7.21
CA GLU A 87 14.68 13.56 -6.35
C GLU A 87 14.41 12.08 -6.66
N GLU A 88 14.94 11.60 -7.80
CA GLU A 88 14.89 10.17 -8.14
C GLU A 88 15.48 9.30 -7.04
N THR A 89 16.51 9.79 -6.34
CA THR A 89 17.13 9.13 -5.19
C THR A 89 16.17 9.01 -4.01
N ASN A 90 15.36 10.03 -3.71
CA ASN A 90 14.38 9.99 -2.62
C ASN A 90 13.16 9.13 -2.99
N ARG A 91 12.81 9.02 -4.27
CA ARG A 91 11.75 8.08 -4.71
C ARG A 91 12.16 6.62 -4.50
N VAL A 92 13.43 6.29 -4.75
CA VAL A 92 13.98 4.95 -4.51
C VAL A 92 13.98 4.61 -3.02
N GLN A 93 14.46 5.53 -2.18
CA GLN A 93 14.43 5.37 -0.71
C GLN A 93 13.00 5.33 -0.17
N GLY A 94 12.12 6.15 -0.73
CA GLY A 94 10.71 6.16 -0.39
C GLY A 94 10.01 4.82 -0.67
N PHE A 95 10.28 4.18 -1.81
CA PHE A 95 9.76 2.83 -2.09
C PHE A 95 10.33 1.79 -1.13
N GLU A 96 11.59 1.91 -0.72
CA GLU A 96 12.19 1.05 0.30
C GLU A 96 11.55 1.24 1.68
N SER A 97 10.92 2.38 1.97
CA SER A 97 10.24 2.65 3.24
C SER A 97 8.93 1.89 3.45
N GLY A 98 8.24 1.45 2.39
CA GLY A 98 6.98 0.70 2.48
C GLY A 98 5.71 1.47 2.21
N ALA A 99 5.82 2.60 1.56
CA ALA A 99 4.66 3.33 1.09
C ALA A 99 3.85 2.56 0.04
N ASP A 100 2.55 2.74 0.04
CA ASP A 100 1.63 2.08 -0.89
C ASP A 100 1.48 2.85 -2.19
N ASP A 101 1.64 4.18 -2.16
CA ASP A 101 1.56 5.07 -3.34
C ASP A 101 2.39 6.35 -3.13
N TYR A 102 2.58 7.13 -4.21
CA TYR A 102 3.36 8.37 -4.23
C TYR A 102 2.63 9.45 -5.01
N VAL A 103 2.73 10.69 -4.52
CA VAL A 103 2.25 11.88 -5.21
C VAL A 103 3.38 12.90 -5.28
N VAL A 104 3.68 13.37 -6.49
CA VAL A 104 4.77 14.33 -6.72
C VAL A 104 4.28 15.75 -6.56
N LYS A 105 4.95 16.56 -5.73
CA LYS A 105 4.72 18.01 -5.61
C LYS A 105 5.31 18.75 -6.83
N PRO A 106 4.63 19.77 -7.42
CA PRO A 106 3.30 20.23 -7.07
C PRO A 106 2.20 19.29 -7.60
N PHE A 107 1.22 19.00 -6.78
CA PHE A 107 0.09 18.13 -7.10
C PHE A 107 -1.24 18.88 -7.15
N SER A 108 -2.20 18.32 -7.85
CA SER A 108 -3.58 18.74 -7.74
C SER A 108 -4.25 18.10 -6.52
N PRO A 109 -4.96 18.86 -5.65
CA PRO A 109 -5.73 18.24 -4.56
C PRO A 109 -6.70 17.17 -5.03
N ARG A 110 -7.26 17.31 -6.23
CA ARG A 110 -8.13 16.30 -6.84
C ARG A 110 -7.40 14.99 -7.13
N GLU A 111 -6.13 15.05 -7.53
CA GLU A 111 -5.31 13.86 -7.74
C GLU A 111 -5.11 13.10 -6.43
N VAL A 112 -4.76 13.82 -5.35
CA VAL A 112 -4.59 13.21 -4.02
C VAL A 112 -5.88 12.54 -3.58
N ILE A 113 -7.03 13.22 -3.69
CA ILE A 113 -8.34 12.65 -3.34
C ILE A 113 -8.64 11.39 -4.16
N TYR A 114 -8.37 11.42 -5.47
CA TYR A 114 -8.58 10.25 -6.32
C TYR A 114 -7.77 9.05 -5.83
N ARG A 115 -6.49 9.23 -5.49
CA ARG A 115 -5.61 8.18 -4.97
C ARG A 115 -6.05 7.69 -3.59
N VAL A 116 -6.39 8.61 -2.69
CA VAL A 116 -6.96 8.29 -1.37
C VAL A 116 -8.19 7.41 -1.52
N LYS A 117 -9.17 7.83 -2.33
CA LYS A 117 -10.38 7.04 -2.59
C LYS A 117 -10.09 5.69 -3.24
N ALA A 118 -9.11 5.62 -4.13
CA ALA A 118 -8.72 4.37 -4.76
C ALA A 118 -8.17 3.37 -3.74
N ILE A 119 -7.32 3.80 -2.81
CA ILE A 119 -6.78 2.94 -1.74
C ILE A 119 -7.90 2.57 -0.76
N LEU A 120 -8.69 3.54 -0.27
CA LEU A 120 -9.76 3.31 0.71
C LEU A 120 -10.88 2.42 0.17
N ARG A 121 -11.24 2.55 -1.12
CA ARG A 121 -12.22 1.67 -1.75
C ARG A 121 -11.76 0.21 -1.69
N ARG A 122 -10.48 -0.03 -1.85
CA ARG A 122 -9.87 -1.35 -1.78
C ARG A 122 -9.83 -1.86 -0.33
N SER A 123 -9.54 -0.99 0.64
CA SER A 123 -9.61 -1.32 2.07
C SER A 123 -11.06 -1.52 2.54
N ASN A 124 -12.03 -0.73 2.05
CA ASN A 124 -13.46 -0.81 2.40
C ASN A 124 -14.25 -1.86 1.60
N MET A 125 -13.71 -2.45 0.55
CA MET A 125 -14.24 -3.71 0.01
C MET A 125 -14.19 -4.83 1.06
N ILE A 126 -13.37 -4.65 2.11
CA ILE A 126 -13.33 -5.51 3.30
C ILE A 126 -14.64 -5.45 4.12
N VAL A 127 -15.44 -4.37 4.05
CA VAL A 127 -16.60 -4.15 4.94
C VAL A 127 -17.94 -4.21 4.20
N SER A 128 -17.97 -4.18 2.86
CA SER A 128 -19.23 -3.99 2.09
C SER A 128 -19.58 -5.14 1.13
N SER A 129 -19.22 -6.37 1.43
CA SER A 129 -19.69 -7.52 0.65
C SER A 129 -21.10 -7.96 1.04
N THR A 130 -22.09 -7.02 0.95
CA THR A 130 -23.52 -7.32 0.86
C THR A 130 -24.08 -6.81 -0.47
N GLY A 131 -23.54 -7.32 -1.57
CA GLY A 131 -23.99 -6.98 -2.92
C GLY A 131 -23.39 -7.91 -3.94
N LYS A 132 -24.05 -9.04 -4.18
CA LYS A 132 -23.68 -10.08 -5.14
C LYS A 132 -23.35 -9.52 -6.51
N THR A 133 -22.11 -9.76 -6.98
CA THR A 133 -21.85 -10.10 -8.40
C THR A 133 -20.57 -10.94 -8.45
N ALA A 134 -20.66 -12.13 -9.07
CA ALA A 134 -19.63 -13.11 -9.37
C ALA A 134 -18.74 -13.50 -8.18
N SER A 135 -18.93 -14.68 -7.66
CA SER A 135 -18.07 -15.34 -6.69
C SER A 135 -16.63 -15.43 -7.23
N ASP A 136 -15.79 -14.47 -6.86
CA ASP A 136 -14.35 -14.67 -6.91
C ASP A 136 -14.06 -15.72 -5.86
N HIS A 137 -13.87 -16.97 -6.31
CA HIS A 137 -13.57 -18.08 -5.43
C HIS A 137 -12.24 -17.81 -4.72
N ASP A 138 -12.14 -18.22 -3.45
CA ASP A 138 -10.88 -18.26 -2.73
C ASP A 138 -9.79 -18.93 -3.59
N LEU A 139 -8.61 -18.32 -3.62
CA LEU A 139 -7.46 -18.91 -4.29
C LEU A 139 -6.72 -19.80 -3.28
N ILE A 140 -6.70 -21.10 -3.55
CA ILE A 140 -6.16 -22.09 -2.63
C ILE A 140 -5.02 -22.85 -3.32
N PHE A 141 -3.84 -22.77 -2.72
CA PHE A 141 -2.63 -23.48 -3.14
C PHE A 141 -2.07 -24.29 -1.97
N ASN A 142 -1.09 -25.14 -2.21
CA ASN A 142 -0.53 -26.02 -1.19
C ASN A 142 -0.12 -25.32 0.11
N TYR A 143 0.49 -24.13 0.00
CA TYR A 143 1.04 -23.39 1.13
C TYR A 143 0.42 -22.02 1.32
N LEU A 144 -0.50 -21.61 0.43
CA LEU A 144 -1.05 -20.25 0.37
C LEU A 144 -2.56 -20.32 0.14
N LYS A 145 -3.32 -19.61 0.98
CA LYS A 145 -4.75 -19.39 0.80
C LYS A 145 -5.01 -17.89 0.78
N ILE A 146 -5.76 -17.41 -0.20
CA ILE A 146 -6.20 -16.03 -0.34
C ILE A 146 -7.73 -16.06 -0.34
N GLU A 147 -8.32 -15.53 0.72
CA GLU A 147 -9.77 -15.42 0.90
C GLU A 147 -10.20 -14.04 0.37
N ASN A 148 -10.78 -14.03 -0.83
CA ASN A 148 -11.06 -12.79 -1.55
C ASN A 148 -12.08 -11.91 -0.82
N ASP A 149 -13.17 -12.48 -0.33
CA ASP A 149 -14.21 -11.73 0.39
C ASP A 149 -13.70 -11.17 1.73
N ALA A 150 -12.81 -11.89 2.40
CA ALA A 150 -12.24 -11.49 3.68
C ALA A 150 -10.93 -10.70 3.53
N HIS A 151 -10.39 -10.54 2.31
CA HIS A 151 -9.05 -9.97 2.04
C HIS A 151 -7.96 -10.56 2.97
N ARG A 152 -8.12 -11.83 3.31
CA ARG A 152 -7.24 -12.51 4.25
C ARG A 152 -6.31 -13.46 3.52
N VAL A 153 -5.05 -13.43 3.93
CA VAL A 153 -4.01 -14.31 3.41
C VAL A 153 -3.53 -15.24 4.53
N THR A 154 -3.47 -16.52 4.22
CA THR A 154 -2.93 -17.55 5.12
C THR A 154 -1.79 -18.26 4.41
N ALA A 155 -0.63 -18.33 5.04
CA ALA A 155 0.56 -19.03 4.55
C ALA A 155 0.99 -20.10 5.57
N GLY A 156 1.10 -21.35 5.14
CA GLY A 156 1.43 -22.46 6.04
C GLY A 156 0.48 -22.59 7.23
N GLY A 157 -0.80 -22.21 7.06
CA GLY A 157 -1.82 -22.24 8.12
C GLY A 157 -1.77 -21.05 9.09
N ARG A 158 -0.89 -20.06 8.87
CA ARG A 158 -0.79 -18.83 9.69
C ARG A 158 -1.26 -17.63 8.90
N GLU A 159 -2.02 -16.75 9.55
CA GLU A 159 -2.46 -15.50 8.93
C GLU A 159 -1.27 -14.55 8.73
N VAL A 160 -1.24 -13.88 7.57
CA VAL A 160 -0.18 -12.93 7.18
C VAL A 160 -0.79 -11.54 6.98
N GLN A 161 -0.31 -10.58 7.76
CA GLN A 161 -0.75 -9.18 7.66
C GLN A 161 -0.04 -8.48 6.50
N LEU A 162 -0.78 -8.19 5.45
CA LEU A 162 -0.30 -7.48 4.27
C LEU A 162 -0.85 -6.06 4.22
N THR A 163 -0.08 -5.14 3.64
CA THR A 163 -0.64 -3.83 3.24
C THR A 163 -1.59 -4.04 2.05
N PRO A 164 -2.49 -3.08 1.75
CA PRO A 164 -3.37 -3.20 0.59
C PRO A 164 -2.62 -3.47 -0.71
N LYS A 165 -1.46 -2.83 -0.92
CA LYS A 165 -0.67 -3.03 -2.15
C LYS A 165 0.06 -4.37 -2.20
N GLU A 166 0.52 -4.88 -1.08
CA GLU A 166 1.09 -6.22 -1.00
C GLU A 166 0.03 -7.29 -1.27
N TYR A 167 -1.20 -7.09 -0.74
CA TYR A 167 -2.34 -7.97 -1.02
C TYR A 167 -2.70 -7.95 -2.51
N GLU A 168 -2.86 -6.76 -3.11
CA GLU A 168 -3.18 -6.60 -4.52
C GLU A 168 -2.15 -7.28 -5.43
N LEU A 169 -0.86 -7.07 -5.13
CA LEU A 169 0.23 -7.70 -5.87
C LEU A 169 0.17 -9.23 -5.78
N LEU A 170 -0.01 -9.76 -4.56
CA LEU A 170 -0.13 -11.21 -4.36
C LEU A 170 -1.35 -11.77 -5.08
N HIS A 171 -2.51 -11.13 -4.92
CA HIS A 171 -3.75 -11.54 -5.57
C HIS A 171 -3.63 -11.51 -7.10
N TYR A 172 -3.01 -10.47 -7.64
CA TYR A 172 -2.80 -10.34 -9.09
C TYR A 172 -1.94 -11.48 -9.64
N LEU A 173 -0.82 -11.80 -8.98
CA LEU A 173 0.04 -12.93 -9.35
C LEU A 173 -0.71 -14.27 -9.20
N ALA A 174 -1.47 -14.43 -8.12
CA ALA A 174 -2.20 -15.65 -7.80
C ALA A 174 -3.41 -15.89 -8.70
N SER A 175 -3.99 -14.85 -9.28
CA SER A 175 -5.12 -14.95 -10.23
C SER A 175 -4.72 -15.57 -11.58
N SER A 176 -3.43 -15.66 -11.87
CA SER A 176 -2.90 -16.33 -13.07
C SER A 176 -1.61 -17.08 -12.73
N PRO A 177 -1.72 -18.23 -12.05
CA PRO A 177 -0.56 -19.01 -11.64
C PRO A 177 0.31 -19.40 -12.83
N ASP A 178 1.61 -19.49 -12.63
CA ASP A 178 2.64 -19.84 -13.60
C ASP A 178 2.81 -18.84 -14.76
N LYS A 179 1.94 -17.85 -14.88
CA LYS A 179 2.09 -16.75 -15.84
C LYS A 179 3.15 -15.78 -15.35
N VAL A 180 4.09 -15.44 -16.24
CA VAL A 180 5.10 -14.41 -16.00
C VAL A 180 4.51 -13.05 -16.33
N PHE A 181 4.64 -12.11 -15.39
CA PHE A 181 4.27 -10.70 -15.59
C PHE A 181 5.54 -9.86 -15.60
N SER A 182 5.66 -8.94 -16.56
CA SER A 182 6.76 -7.97 -16.56
C SER A 182 6.60 -6.98 -15.39
N ARG A 183 7.68 -6.28 -15.04
CA ARG A 183 7.62 -5.21 -14.04
C ARG A 183 6.71 -4.07 -14.48
N GLU A 184 6.72 -3.78 -15.78
CA GLU A 184 5.87 -2.79 -16.41
C GLU A 184 4.39 -3.17 -16.30
N ASP A 185 4.03 -4.42 -16.61
CA ASP A 185 2.66 -4.91 -16.47
C ASP A 185 2.19 -4.81 -15.01
N LEU A 186 3.02 -5.28 -14.07
CA LEU A 186 2.70 -5.21 -12.65
C LEU A 186 2.52 -3.76 -12.19
N LEU A 187 3.42 -2.85 -12.59
CA LEU A 187 3.33 -1.44 -12.23
C LEU A 187 2.06 -0.79 -12.80
N LYS A 188 1.72 -1.12 -14.03
CA LYS A 188 0.50 -0.63 -14.68
C LYS A 188 -0.75 -1.18 -14.02
N ASP A 189 -0.84 -2.49 -13.86
CA ASP A 189 -2.08 -3.16 -13.49
C ASP A 189 -2.36 -3.12 -11.97
N VAL A 190 -1.30 -3.15 -11.14
CA VAL A 190 -1.43 -3.09 -9.67
C VAL A 190 -1.41 -1.65 -9.14
N TRP A 191 -0.56 -0.76 -9.72
CA TRP A 191 -0.46 0.64 -9.27
C TRP A 191 -1.20 1.63 -10.14
N ASN A 192 -1.73 1.22 -11.32
CA ASN A 192 -2.38 2.08 -12.32
C ASN A 192 -1.45 3.20 -12.84
N TYR A 193 -0.16 2.95 -12.94
CA TYR A 193 0.80 3.89 -13.51
C TYR A 193 0.96 3.66 -15.01
N GLU A 194 0.41 4.56 -15.85
CA GLU A 194 0.52 4.45 -17.31
C GLU A 194 1.88 4.94 -17.86
N PHE A 195 2.59 5.88 -17.19
CA PHE A 195 3.74 6.54 -17.82
C PHE A 195 4.96 6.86 -16.94
N PHE A 196 4.92 6.89 -15.59
CA PHE A 196 6.01 7.45 -14.77
C PHE A 196 6.27 6.70 -13.46
N GLY A 197 6.15 5.40 -13.43
CA GLY A 197 6.46 4.61 -12.24
C GLY A 197 7.91 4.07 -12.27
N ASP A 198 8.59 4.08 -11.13
CA ASP A 198 9.87 3.38 -10.98
C ASP A 198 9.60 1.86 -10.85
N LEU A 199 10.16 1.07 -11.74
CA LEU A 199 10.05 -0.39 -11.73
C LEU A 199 10.56 -1.02 -10.43
N ARG A 200 11.47 -0.35 -9.71
CA ARG A 200 11.96 -0.77 -8.39
C ARG A 200 10.85 -0.82 -7.34
N THR A 201 9.76 -0.07 -7.53
CA THR A 201 8.56 -0.20 -6.69
C THR A 201 8.07 -1.64 -6.62
N VAL A 202 8.00 -2.29 -7.77
CA VAL A 202 7.57 -3.69 -7.87
C VAL A 202 8.55 -4.59 -7.12
N ASP A 203 9.85 -4.41 -7.36
CA ASP A 203 10.90 -5.23 -6.73
C ASP A 203 10.86 -5.12 -5.20
N THR A 204 10.65 -3.91 -4.68
CA THR A 204 10.57 -3.65 -3.23
C THR A 204 9.33 -4.30 -2.61
N HIS A 205 8.17 -4.18 -3.25
CA HIS A 205 6.95 -4.81 -2.75
C HIS A 205 7.02 -6.34 -2.82
N VAL A 206 7.60 -6.90 -3.90
CA VAL A 206 7.86 -8.35 -3.98
C VAL A 206 8.80 -8.81 -2.87
N LYS A 207 9.88 -8.08 -2.60
CA LYS A 207 10.82 -8.40 -1.51
C LYS A 207 10.08 -8.46 -0.17
N ARG A 208 9.30 -7.43 0.19
CA ARG A 208 8.55 -7.36 1.45
C ARG A 208 7.47 -8.42 1.55
N LEU A 209 6.75 -8.64 0.46
CA LEU A 209 5.74 -9.69 0.40
C LEU A 209 6.38 -11.06 0.69
N ARG A 210 7.51 -11.37 0.06
CA ARG A 210 8.28 -12.58 0.37
C ARG A 210 8.73 -12.65 1.82
N GLU A 211 9.25 -11.55 2.39
CA GLU A 211 9.68 -11.48 3.79
C GLU A 211 8.52 -11.77 4.75
N LYS A 212 7.33 -11.21 4.49
CA LYS A 212 6.13 -11.44 5.30
C LYS A 212 5.63 -12.88 5.17
N LEU A 213 5.56 -13.40 3.95
CA LEU A 213 5.18 -14.79 3.72
C LEU A 213 6.18 -15.77 4.37
N ASN A 214 7.48 -15.49 4.28
CA ASN A 214 8.55 -16.32 4.83
C ASN A 214 8.48 -16.45 6.37
N LYS A 215 8.04 -15.39 7.06
CA LYS A 215 7.81 -15.44 8.52
C LYS A 215 6.73 -16.46 8.91
N ALA A 216 5.80 -16.74 8.02
CA ALA A 216 4.73 -17.70 8.22
C ALA A 216 5.04 -19.08 7.60
N SER A 217 5.58 -19.08 6.37
CA SER A 217 5.93 -20.29 5.61
C SER A 217 6.98 -19.98 4.55
N GLU A 218 8.13 -20.62 4.60
CA GLU A 218 9.19 -20.52 3.60
C GLU A 218 8.68 -21.01 2.22
N ASP A 219 7.93 -22.10 2.21
CA ASP A 219 7.36 -22.67 0.98
C ASP A 219 6.39 -21.70 0.30
N ALA A 220 5.54 -20.98 1.07
CA ALA A 220 4.64 -19.98 0.53
C ALA A 220 5.42 -18.79 -0.08
N ALA A 221 6.50 -18.36 0.57
CA ALA A 221 7.36 -17.30 0.03
C ALA A 221 8.08 -17.74 -1.26
N ALA A 222 8.50 -18.99 -1.33
CA ALA A 222 9.17 -19.57 -2.51
C ALA A 222 8.25 -19.66 -3.73
N MET A 223 6.92 -19.69 -3.53
CA MET A 223 5.96 -19.66 -4.65
C MET A 223 6.07 -18.38 -5.49
N ILE A 224 6.50 -17.26 -4.91
CA ILE A 224 6.73 -16.05 -5.70
C ILE A 224 8.12 -16.13 -6.32
N THR A 225 8.18 -16.42 -7.61
CA THR A 225 9.43 -16.70 -8.34
C THR A 225 9.85 -15.49 -9.19
N THR A 226 11.16 -15.20 -9.20
CA THR A 226 11.73 -14.17 -10.09
C THR A 226 12.12 -14.82 -11.43
N VAL A 227 11.63 -14.25 -12.52
CA VAL A 227 12.09 -14.57 -13.87
C VAL A 227 13.08 -13.49 -14.28
N TRP A 228 14.37 -13.84 -14.25
CA TRP A 228 15.45 -12.88 -14.47
C TRP A 228 15.33 -12.17 -15.82
N GLY A 229 15.50 -10.85 -15.82
CA GLY A 229 15.37 -10.01 -17.00
C GLY A 229 13.94 -9.75 -17.47
N VAL A 230 12.91 -10.37 -16.83
CA VAL A 230 11.51 -10.22 -17.21
C VAL A 230 10.69 -9.64 -16.07
N GLY A 231 10.49 -10.40 -14.98
CA GLY A 231 9.60 -9.98 -13.91
C GLY A 231 9.34 -11.08 -12.90
N TYR A 232 8.06 -11.30 -12.56
CA TYR A 232 7.64 -12.18 -11.49
C TYR A 232 6.47 -13.08 -11.89
N LYS A 233 6.34 -14.21 -11.22
CA LYS A 233 5.19 -15.12 -11.30
C LYS A 233 4.89 -15.72 -9.92
N LEU A 234 3.67 -16.21 -9.73
CA LEU A 234 3.37 -17.15 -8.68
C LEU A 234 3.47 -18.56 -9.27
N GLU A 235 4.41 -19.36 -8.80
CA GLU A 235 4.66 -20.72 -9.28
C GLU A 235 3.94 -21.72 -8.39
N VAL A 236 3.09 -22.56 -9.00
CA VAL A 236 2.38 -23.62 -8.29
C VAL A 236 3.11 -24.92 -8.59
N HIS A 237 3.89 -25.37 -7.63
CA HIS A 237 4.49 -26.70 -7.71
C HIS A 237 3.38 -27.77 -7.64
N LYS A 238 3.39 -28.68 -8.59
CA LYS A 238 2.53 -29.84 -8.62
C LYS A 238 2.94 -30.88 -7.57
#